data_8ddd8e775feb73214b1ac99112e12f48
#
_entry.id   8ddd8e775feb73214b1ac99112e12f48
#
_cell.length_a   1.000
_cell.length_b   1.000
_cell.length_c   1.000
_cell.angle_alpha   90.00
_cell.angle_beta   90.00
_cell.angle_gamma   90.00
#
_symmetry.space_group_name_H-M   'P 1'
#
loop_
_entity.id
_entity.type
_entity.pdbx_description
1 polymer ?
#
loop_
_entity_poly.entity_id
_entity_poly.type
_entity_poly.pdbx_seq_one_letter_code
_entity_poly.pdbx_strand_id
1 'polypeptide(L)'
;MTRKNRNIAIIGGGHNSLVSAAYLAKAGFNVELFESRSEVGGMASTKELVDGYKVPGVAHLLHQTDTKIHKSLNLNKHGLAFAASGLKTISINPNGNALIFDDDTVTGDDITMKEQEDYKAFRQTMKKLAGFFKKSYQTAPPRLGSNETKDMTRLMSLGWNLRSMGQKSMRQMLKYIAVNIHDVLNEFIDHEHMKGSIALDALLGNRLGPRTNNSVITFLHQLTGDLNGVQGSYAIPEGGMSSYTKALQKAAESAGVKIHTNSPVKQIDLNEENKITGLILESGEKVSADIVVSGIDPRSTFMSLVGPKNLESHYVHKVSNIRMRGNTSKLHLALSGLPKFKGVESGDLGHRIINAPSMKYLELAHDHTKYGECSDQLPMEIIIPSIHDKSLAPKGHHVLSAIVNNTAYELKDGWEKSNSVVLESCLNQLEEMAPGIKGLIVHAELLSPKDIEEEYGITGGQWHHGELTFDQFLMLRPIPGKAQYNSPIESLYLCGAGSHPGGGIMGLAGRNAANEIISKES
;
A
#
# COMPACT_ATOMS: atom_id res chain seq x y z
N MET A 1 -29.11 -11.53 21.25
CA MET A 1 -29.04 -10.04 21.13
C MET A 1 -29.20 -9.69 19.66
N THR A 2 -30.05 -8.75 19.31
CA THR A 2 -30.12 -8.26 17.93
C THR A 2 -28.85 -7.49 17.59
N ARG A 3 -28.37 -7.48 16.32
CA ARG A 3 -27.19 -6.74 15.85
C ARG A 3 -27.15 -5.29 16.33
N LYS A 4 -28.30 -4.64 16.43
CA LYS A 4 -28.45 -3.24 16.89
C LYS A 4 -27.95 -2.96 18.31
N ASN A 5 -27.65 -4.00 19.11
CA ASN A 5 -27.23 -3.85 20.51
C ASN A 5 -25.79 -4.27 20.76
N ARG A 6 -25.00 -4.58 19.70
CA ARG A 6 -23.58 -4.92 19.88
C ARG A 6 -22.68 -3.73 19.60
N ASN A 7 -21.76 -3.47 20.52
CA ASN A 7 -20.79 -2.40 20.45
C ASN A 7 -19.48 -2.92 19.83
N ILE A 8 -19.02 -2.23 18.79
CA ILE A 8 -17.75 -2.55 18.13
C ILE A 8 -16.79 -1.39 18.32
N ALA A 9 -15.61 -1.67 18.86
CA ALA A 9 -14.50 -0.72 18.92
C ALA A 9 -13.47 -1.04 17.84
N ILE A 10 -13.10 -0.04 17.04
CA ILE A 10 -12.12 -0.16 15.97
C ILE A 10 -10.85 0.60 16.35
N ILE A 11 -9.69 -0.04 16.23
CA ILE A 11 -8.38 0.53 16.56
C ILE A 11 -7.68 1.00 15.28
N GLY A 12 -7.32 2.28 15.24
CA GLY A 12 -6.64 2.95 14.12
C GLY A 12 -7.60 3.46 13.05
N GLY A 13 -7.37 4.67 12.54
CA GLY A 13 -8.20 5.39 11.57
C GLY A 13 -7.71 5.29 10.12
N GLY A 14 -6.97 4.25 9.75
CA GLY A 14 -6.52 4.04 8.37
C GLY A 14 -7.69 3.72 7.43
N HIS A 15 -7.46 3.83 6.12
CA HIS A 15 -8.49 3.63 5.09
C HIS A 15 -9.24 2.29 5.21
N ASN A 16 -8.57 1.20 5.58
CA ASN A 16 -9.22 -0.11 5.79
C ASN A 16 -10.16 -0.09 7.00
N SER A 17 -9.76 0.55 8.09
CA SER A 17 -10.59 0.71 9.30
C SER A 17 -11.84 1.53 9.01
N LEU A 18 -11.70 2.64 8.28
CA LEU A 18 -12.83 3.49 7.88
C LEU A 18 -13.83 2.72 7.00
N VAL A 19 -13.33 1.91 6.06
CA VAL A 19 -14.18 1.02 5.26
C VAL A 19 -14.88 0.00 6.15
N SER A 20 -14.15 -0.68 7.05
CA SER A 20 -14.72 -1.67 7.97
C SER A 20 -15.82 -1.04 8.84
N ALA A 21 -15.53 0.13 9.43
CA ALA A 21 -16.47 0.89 10.26
C ALA A 21 -17.76 1.21 9.50
N ALA A 22 -17.66 1.74 8.29
CA ALA A 22 -18.82 2.10 7.47
C ALA A 22 -19.70 0.88 7.14
N TYR A 23 -19.09 -0.27 6.78
CA TYR A 23 -19.83 -1.49 6.48
C TYR A 23 -20.52 -2.08 7.71
N LEU A 24 -19.84 -2.10 8.86
CA LEU A 24 -20.38 -2.59 10.13
C LEU A 24 -21.54 -1.71 10.63
N ALA A 25 -21.40 -0.39 10.58
CA ALA A 25 -22.46 0.54 10.96
C ALA A 25 -23.67 0.42 10.04
N LYS A 26 -23.47 0.30 8.71
CA LYS A 26 -24.56 0.01 7.76
C LYS A 26 -25.28 -1.31 8.04
N ALA A 27 -24.60 -2.29 8.63
CA ALA A 27 -25.20 -3.55 9.05
C ALA A 27 -25.95 -3.48 10.40
N GLY A 28 -25.94 -2.31 11.07
CA GLY A 28 -26.71 -2.03 12.28
C GLY A 28 -25.95 -2.23 13.59
N PHE A 29 -24.62 -2.33 13.58
CA PHE A 29 -23.80 -2.32 14.79
C PHE A 29 -23.58 -0.90 15.30
N ASN A 30 -23.37 -0.75 16.62
CA ASN A 30 -22.84 0.47 17.21
C ASN A 30 -21.34 0.47 17.05
N VAL A 31 -20.78 1.41 16.26
CA VAL A 31 -19.36 1.42 15.92
C VAL A 31 -18.69 2.69 16.42
N GLU A 32 -17.62 2.52 17.19
CA GLU A 32 -16.72 3.59 17.60
C GLU A 32 -15.29 3.30 17.11
N LEU A 33 -14.63 4.31 16.53
CA LEU A 33 -13.29 4.20 15.99
C LEU A 33 -12.35 5.13 16.76
N PHE A 34 -11.19 4.59 17.16
CA PHE A 34 -10.18 5.28 17.97
C PHE A 34 -8.89 5.43 17.17
N GLU A 35 -8.51 6.69 16.90
CA GLU A 35 -7.30 7.07 16.18
C GLU A 35 -6.37 7.84 17.13
N SER A 36 -5.09 7.47 17.13
CA SER A 36 -4.09 8.11 17.97
C SER A 36 -3.72 9.52 17.52
N ARG A 37 -3.77 9.79 16.23
CA ARG A 37 -3.44 11.08 15.62
C ARG A 37 -4.64 12.03 15.67
N SER A 38 -4.37 13.31 15.37
CA SER A 38 -5.41 14.36 15.28
C SER A 38 -6.34 14.20 14.08
N GLU A 39 -5.92 13.46 13.03
CA GLU A 39 -6.69 13.20 11.84
C GLU A 39 -6.63 11.70 11.47
N VAL A 40 -7.71 11.19 10.90
CA VAL A 40 -7.76 9.85 10.31
C VAL A 40 -7.04 9.83 8.96
N GLY A 41 -6.71 8.63 8.48
CA GLY A 41 -6.14 8.42 7.15
C GLY A 41 -4.90 7.53 7.15
N GLY A 42 -4.19 7.46 8.28
CA GLY A 42 -2.94 6.72 8.35
C GLY A 42 -1.94 7.21 7.30
N MET A 43 -1.33 6.30 6.57
CA MET A 43 -0.37 6.64 5.52
C MET A 43 -0.97 7.28 4.25
N ALA A 44 -2.30 7.19 4.05
CA ALA A 44 -3.01 7.88 2.97
C ALA A 44 -3.48 9.27 3.42
N SER A 45 -2.59 10.03 4.03
CA SER A 45 -2.79 11.38 4.55
C SER A 45 -2.11 12.43 3.67
N THR A 46 -2.43 13.69 3.91
CA THR A 46 -1.74 14.87 3.37
C THR A 46 -1.27 15.68 4.57
N LYS A 47 -0.01 16.09 4.58
CA LYS A 47 0.56 16.93 5.63
C LYS A 47 1.08 18.24 5.07
N GLU A 48 1.13 19.27 5.89
CA GLU A 48 1.85 20.49 5.57
C GLU A 48 3.34 20.26 5.81
N LEU A 49 4.14 20.49 4.76
CA LEU A 49 5.60 20.34 4.83
C LEU A 49 6.27 21.57 5.40
N VAL A 50 5.85 22.73 4.90
CA VAL A 50 6.20 24.09 5.32
C VAL A 50 5.07 25.00 4.86
N ASP A 51 4.94 26.19 5.43
CA ASP A 51 3.82 27.12 5.20
C ASP A 51 3.32 27.17 3.75
N GLY A 52 2.09 26.69 3.55
CA GLY A 52 1.41 26.68 2.27
C GLY A 52 1.79 25.55 1.31
N TYR A 53 2.73 24.65 1.68
CA TYR A 53 3.08 23.50 0.86
C TYR A 53 2.57 22.20 1.48
N LYS A 54 1.68 21.53 0.77
CA LYS A 54 1.04 20.30 1.23
C LYS A 54 1.55 19.11 0.42
N VAL A 55 2.03 18.10 1.12
CA VAL A 55 2.58 16.88 0.53
C VAL A 55 1.80 15.64 1.00
N PRO A 56 1.73 14.58 0.20
CA PRO A 56 1.17 13.32 0.67
C PRO A 56 2.04 12.75 1.80
N GLY A 57 1.45 12.04 2.76
CA GLY A 57 2.19 11.38 3.83
C GLY A 57 3.16 10.32 3.26
N VAL A 58 2.74 9.09 3.14
CA VAL A 58 3.53 8.01 2.50
C VAL A 58 2.95 7.65 1.14
N ALA A 59 1.67 7.26 1.09
CA ALA A 59 0.99 6.98 -0.18
C ALA A 59 0.74 8.29 -0.94
N HIS A 60 1.24 8.37 -2.19
CA HIS A 60 1.17 9.61 -2.96
C HIS A 60 0.35 9.51 -4.26
N LEU A 61 -0.03 8.31 -4.65
CA LEU A 61 -0.95 8.04 -5.74
C LEU A 61 -2.09 7.15 -5.27
N LEU A 62 -3.28 7.41 -5.72
CA LEU A 62 -4.41 6.52 -5.53
C LEU A 62 -4.40 5.50 -6.65
N HIS A 63 -4.07 4.27 -6.31
CA HIS A 63 -4.11 3.10 -7.19
C HIS A 63 -4.58 1.90 -6.36
N GLN A 64 -4.77 0.73 -6.96
CA GLN A 64 -5.25 -0.48 -6.30
C GLN A 64 -6.60 -0.33 -5.56
N THR A 65 -7.36 0.74 -5.81
CA THR A 65 -8.68 0.92 -5.20
C THR A 65 -9.70 -0.05 -5.79
N ASP A 66 -10.78 -0.29 -5.07
CA ASP A 66 -11.90 -1.12 -5.53
C ASP A 66 -13.13 -0.24 -5.83
N THR A 67 -13.50 -0.15 -7.11
CA THR A 67 -14.66 0.65 -7.57
C THR A 67 -15.97 0.25 -6.88
N LYS A 68 -16.10 -1.01 -6.42
CA LYS A 68 -17.31 -1.45 -5.70
C LYS A 68 -17.39 -0.78 -4.32
N ILE A 69 -16.26 -0.60 -3.64
CA ILE A 69 -16.21 0.13 -2.36
C ILE A 69 -16.59 1.59 -2.58
N HIS A 70 -16.00 2.25 -3.61
CA HIS A 70 -16.35 3.64 -3.93
C HIS A 70 -17.86 3.81 -4.17
N LYS A 71 -18.46 2.91 -4.95
CA LYS A 71 -19.90 2.95 -5.24
C LYS A 71 -20.77 2.64 -4.02
N SER A 72 -20.43 1.59 -3.24
CA SER A 72 -21.23 1.15 -2.09
C SER A 72 -21.22 2.14 -0.93
N LEU A 73 -20.14 2.91 -0.80
CA LEU A 73 -19.97 3.97 0.19
C LEU A 73 -20.31 5.36 -0.36
N ASN A 74 -20.70 5.47 -1.65
CA ASN A 74 -21.03 6.74 -2.33
C ASN A 74 -19.97 7.83 -2.14
N LEU A 75 -18.68 7.49 -2.29
CA LEU A 75 -17.56 8.39 -1.94
C LEU A 75 -17.62 9.73 -2.67
N ASN A 76 -18.13 9.76 -3.92
CA ASN A 76 -18.32 11.01 -4.66
C ASN A 76 -19.31 11.97 -3.95
N LYS A 77 -20.39 11.44 -3.33
CA LYS A 77 -21.31 12.25 -2.52
C LYS A 77 -20.66 12.78 -1.24
N HIS A 78 -19.62 12.08 -0.77
CA HIS A 78 -18.83 12.48 0.41
C HIS A 78 -17.62 13.34 0.06
N GLY A 79 -17.52 13.80 -1.19
CA GLY A 79 -16.54 14.78 -1.64
C GLY A 79 -15.27 14.20 -2.28
N LEU A 80 -15.25 12.90 -2.64
CA LEU A 80 -14.15 12.37 -3.44
C LEU A 80 -14.25 12.88 -4.87
N ALA A 81 -13.25 13.65 -5.26
CA ALA A 81 -13.00 14.09 -6.62
C ALA A 81 -11.53 13.82 -6.99
N PHE A 82 -11.24 13.83 -8.28
CA PHE A 82 -9.89 13.59 -8.78
C PHE A 82 -9.39 14.83 -9.53
N ALA A 83 -8.22 15.35 -9.12
CA ALA A 83 -7.50 16.37 -9.86
C ALA A 83 -6.95 15.81 -11.18
N ALA A 84 -6.54 14.52 -11.17
CA ALA A 84 -6.15 13.79 -12.37
C ALA A 84 -6.41 12.29 -12.21
N SER A 85 -6.71 11.61 -13.32
CA SER A 85 -6.85 10.15 -13.38
C SER A 85 -6.34 9.62 -14.72
N GLY A 86 -5.99 8.34 -14.78
CA GLY A 86 -5.37 7.75 -15.98
C GLY A 86 -3.97 8.28 -16.20
N LEU A 87 -3.19 8.46 -15.14
CA LEU A 87 -1.82 8.94 -15.25
C LEU A 87 -0.95 7.92 -15.98
N LYS A 88 -0.16 8.40 -16.92
CA LYS A 88 0.90 7.63 -17.58
C LYS A 88 2.08 7.41 -16.63
N THR A 89 2.97 6.51 -16.99
CA THR A 89 4.28 6.39 -16.35
C THR A 89 5.37 6.86 -17.31
N ILE A 90 6.19 7.80 -16.86
CA ILE A 90 7.33 8.33 -17.61
C ILE A 90 8.59 7.76 -16.95
N SER A 91 9.30 6.90 -17.65
CA SER A 91 10.57 6.37 -17.16
C SER A 91 11.73 7.16 -17.73
N ILE A 92 12.53 7.73 -16.84
CA ILE A 92 13.67 8.58 -17.21
C ILE A 92 14.93 7.72 -17.27
N ASN A 93 15.74 8.01 -18.29
CA ASN A 93 17.11 7.48 -18.40
C ASN A 93 18.11 8.63 -18.19
N PRO A 94 19.22 8.42 -17.46
CA PRO A 94 20.30 9.42 -17.34
C PRO A 94 20.79 9.99 -18.67
N ASN A 95 20.69 9.23 -19.77
CA ASN A 95 21.04 9.65 -21.14
C ASN A 95 20.06 10.65 -21.75
N GLY A 96 18.96 10.98 -21.09
CA GLY A 96 17.96 11.93 -21.57
C GLY A 96 16.83 11.33 -22.42
N ASN A 97 16.87 10.03 -22.72
CA ASN A 97 15.75 9.34 -23.39
C ASN A 97 14.72 8.94 -22.35
N ALA A 98 13.45 9.25 -22.58
CA ALA A 98 12.36 8.82 -21.72
C ALA A 98 11.47 7.79 -22.43
N LEU A 99 10.94 6.83 -21.64
CA LEU A 99 9.90 5.92 -22.09
C LEU A 99 8.56 6.34 -21.48
N ILE A 100 7.53 6.39 -22.31
CA ILE A 100 6.16 6.73 -21.90
C ILE A 100 5.31 5.48 -21.97
N PHE A 101 4.84 5.01 -20.82
CA PHE A 101 3.92 3.89 -20.70
C PHE A 101 2.50 4.41 -20.50
N ASP A 102 1.60 4.06 -21.42
CA ASP A 102 0.19 4.40 -21.36
C ASP A 102 -0.63 3.11 -21.53
N ASP A 103 -1.02 2.54 -20.42
CA ASP A 103 -1.69 1.25 -20.27
C ASP A 103 -0.96 0.09 -20.96
N ASP A 104 -1.36 -0.33 -22.16
CA ASP A 104 -0.74 -1.43 -22.92
C ASP A 104 0.14 -0.95 -24.08
N THR A 105 0.44 0.35 -24.12
CA THR A 105 1.34 0.96 -25.09
C THR A 105 2.59 1.52 -24.43
N VAL A 106 3.69 1.51 -25.16
CA VAL A 106 4.95 2.16 -24.78
C VAL A 106 5.49 2.93 -25.98
N THR A 107 5.99 4.14 -25.72
CA THR A 107 6.62 5.00 -26.72
C THR A 107 7.93 5.56 -26.19
N GLY A 108 8.85 5.89 -27.07
CA GLY A 108 10.16 6.46 -26.81
C GLY A 108 10.96 6.51 -28.10
N ASP A 109 12.02 7.33 -28.17
CA ASP A 109 12.80 7.55 -29.39
C ASP A 109 13.51 6.29 -29.90
N ASP A 110 13.82 5.35 -28.98
CA ASP A 110 14.52 4.10 -29.24
C ASP A 110 13.60 2.86 -29.25
N ILE A 111 12.27 3.06 -29.21
CA ILE A 111 11.30 1.98 -29.18
C ILE A 111 10.85 1.57 -30.59
N THR A 112 11.13 0.33 -30.96
CA THR A 112 10.71 -0.27 -32.22
C THR A 112 9.27 -0.78 -32.16
N MET A 113 8.65 -1.01 -33.33
CA MET A 113 7.31 -1.62 -33.42
C MET A 113 7.26 -3.01 -32.76
N LYS A 114 8.34 -3.81 -32.89
CA LYS A 114 8.44 -5.13 -32.24
C LYS A 114 8.37 -4.99 -30.72
N GLU A 115 9.11 -4.06 -30.15
CA GLU A 115 9.13 -3.84 -28.70
C GLU A 115 7.80 -3.31 -28.15
N GLN A 116 7.05 -2.52 -28.94
CA GLN A 116 5.67 -2.15 -28.62
C GLN A 116 4.74 -3.37 -28.57
N GLU A 117 4.85 -4.27 -29.53
CA GLU A 117 4.08 -5.52 -29.57
C GLU A 117 4.45 -6.45 -28.42
N ASP A 118 5.74 -6.59 -28.12
CA ASP A 118 6.26 -7.39 -27.01
C ASP A 118 5.75 -6.86 -25.67
N TYR A 119 5.82 -5.55 -25.44
CA TYR A 119 5.25 -4.90 -24.26
C TYR A 119 3.75 -5.14 -24.13
N LYS A 120 3.00 -4.95 -25.21
CA LYS A 120 1.56 -5.18 -25.26
C LYS A 120 1.21 -6.61 -24.88
N ALA A 121 1.92 -7.60 -25.45
CA ALA A 121 1.73 -9.01 -25.15
C ALA A 121 2.02 -9.34 -23.68
N PHE A 122 3.12 -8.79 -23.14
CA PHE A 122 3.46 -8.88 -21.73
C PHE A 122 2.35 -8.29 -20.85
N ARG A 123 1.94 -7.05 -21.11
CA ARG A 123 0.95 -6.32 -20.32
C ARG A 123 -0.40 -7.03 -20.28
N GLN A 124 -0.89 -7.50 -21.44
CA GLN A 124 -2.13 -8.26 -21.54
C GLN A 124 -2.06 -9.59 -20.76
N THR A 125 -0.92 -10.28 -20.83
CA THR A 125 -0.69 -11.50 -20.07
C THR A 125 -0.75 -11.21 -18.57
N MET A 126 -0.02 -10.20 -18.09
CA MET A 126 0.04 -9.87 -16.67
C MET A 126 -1.31 -9.38 -16.14
N LYS A 127 -2.04 -8.55 -16.88
CA LYS A 127 -3.41 -8.12 -16.51
C LYS A 127 -4.36 -9.32 -16.36
N LYS A 128 -4.27 -10.28 -17.26
CA LYS A 128 -5.09 -11.50 -17.19
C LYS A 128 -4.75 -12.33 -15.95
N LEU A 129 -3.46 -12.48 -15.62
CA LEU A 129 -3.02 -13.17 -14.40
C LEU A 129 -3.43 -12.41 -13.13
N ALA A 130 -3.27 -11.09 -13.11
CA ALA A 130 -3.71 -10.25 -11.99
C ALA A 130 -5.24 -10.32 -11.78
N GLY A 131 -6.00 -10.58 -12.84
CA GLY A 131 -7.45 -10.81 -12.76
C GLY A 131 -7.85 -11.98 -11.84
N PHE A 132 -7.00 -13.00 -11.72
CA PHE A 132 -7.19 -14.09 -10.74
C PHE A 132 -7.09 -13.55 -9.30
N PHE A 133 -6.05 -12.77 -8.99
CA PHE A 133 -5.89 -12.16 -7.67
C PHE A 133 -7.02 -11.17 -7.38
N LYS A 134 -7.37 -10.31 -8.34
CA LYS A 134 -8.49 -9.36 -8.21
C LYS A 134 -9.80 -10.03 -7.80
N LYS A 135 -10.12 -11.19 -8.39
CA LYS A 135 -11.28 -12.00 -8.00
C LYS A 135 -11.12 -12.62 -6.62
N SER A 136 -9.95 -13.19 -6.34
CA SER A 136 -9.65 -13.86 -5.07
C SER A 136 -9.65 -12.91 -3.88
N TYR A 137 -9.32 -11.62 -4.10
CA TYR A 137 -9.32 -10.59 -3.06
C TYR A 137 -10.71 -10.14 -2.61
N GLN A 138 -11.76 -10.48 -3.36
CA GLN A 138 -13.12 -10.04 -3.06
C GLN A 138 -13.73 -10.70 -1.82
N THR A 139 -13.17 -11.80 -1.34
CA THR A 139 -13.68 -12.57 -0.19
C THR A 139 -12.53 -13.05 0.69
N ALA A 140 -12.84 -13.44 1.93
CA ALA A 140 -11.85 -14.12 2.78
C ALA A 140 -11.36 -15.41 2.10
N PRO A 141 -10.05 -15.73 2.18
CA PRO A 141 -9.50 -16.95 1.61
C PRO A 141 -9.99 -18.18 2.39
N PRO A 142 -9.96 -19.39 1.76
CA PRO A 142 -10.29 -20.62 2.46
C PRO A 142 -9.25 -20.95 3.54
N ARG A 143 -9.69 -21.60 4.62
CA ARG A 143 -8.80 -22.25 5.58
C ARG A 143 -8.40 -23.62 5.04
N LEU A 144 -7.11 -23.80 4.76
CA LEU A 144 -6.61 -25.07 4.27
C LEU A 144 -6.74 -26.17 5.35
N GLY A 145 -7.23 -27.33 4.95
CA GLY A 145 -7.45 -28.46 5.87
C GLY A 145 -8.72 -28.35 6.72
N SER A 146 -9.56 -27.32 6.52
CA SER A 146 -10.87 -27.20 7.17
C SER A 146 -11.92 -28.04 6.43
N ASN A 147 -12.80 -28.68 7.20
CA ASN A 147 -13.97 -29.40 6.68
C ASN A 147 -15.26 -28.54 6.74
N GLU A 148 -15.15 -27.25 7.14
CA GLU A 148 -16.29 -26.36 7.16
C GLU A 148 -16.80 -26.09 5.75
N THR A 149 -18.13 -26.14 5.54
CA THR A 149 -18.77 -25.93 4.25
C THR A 149 -18.36 -24.60 3.60
N LYS A 150 -18.21 -23.56 4.43
CA LYS A 150 -17.79 -22.21 3.98
C LYS A 150 -16.37 -22.22 3.39
N ASP A 151 -15.43 -22.92 4.02
CA ASP A 151 -14.05 -23.03 3.51
C ASP A 151 -13.99 -23.91 2.26
N MET A 152 -14.76 -25.01 2.23
CA MET A 152 -14.87 -25.87 1.04
C MET A 152 -15.42 -25.09 -0.17
N THR A 153 -16.48 -24.30 0.01
CA THR A 153 -17.06 -23.50 -1.08
C THR A 153 -16.07 -22.42 -1.58
N ARG A 154 -15.30 -21.80 -0.68
CA ARG A 154 -14.24 -20.85 -1.04
C ARG A 154 -13.11 -21.54 -1.81
N LEU A 155 -12.69 -22.72 -1.37
CA LEU A 155 -11.66 -23.50 -2.08
C LEU A 155 -12.12 -23.91 -3.48
N MET A 156 -13.36 -24.36 -3.61
CA MET A 156 -13.96 -24.67 -4.91
C MET A 156 -14.03 -23.43 -5.81
N SER A 157 -14.43 -22.29 -5.27
CA SER A 157 -14.46 -21.01 -6.00
C SER A 157 -13.06 -20.60 -6.47
N LEU A 158 -12.04 -20.74 -5.62
CA LEU A 158 -10.64 -20.44 -5.98
C LEU A 158 -10.15 -21.36 -7.10
N GLY A 159 -10.42 -22.68 -7.00
CA GLY A 159 -10.11 -23.66 -8.04
C GLY A 159 -10.83 -23.37 -9.36
N TRP A 160 -12.13 -22.99 -9.28
CA TRP A 160 -12.90 -22.58 -10.46
C TRP A 160 -12.36 -21.32 -11.12
N ASN A 161 -11.99 -20.31 -10.32
CA ASN A 161 -11.37 -19.10 -10.82
C ASN A 161 -10.06 -19.39 -11.57
N LEU A 162 -9.21 -20.25 -11.01
CA LEU A 162 -7.98 -20.67 -11.66
C LEU A 162 -8.29 -21.46 -12.97
N ARG A 163 -9.22 -22.40 -12.93
CA ARG A 163 -9.63 -23.20 -14.11
C ARG A 163 -10.24 -22.34 -15.21
N SER A 164 -11.04 -21.33 -14.83
CA SER A 164 -11.74 -20.43 -15.78
C SER A 164 -10.80 -19.51 -16.58
N MET A 165 -9.53 -19.35 -16.14
CA MET A 165 -8.53 -18.58 -16.88
C MET A 165 -8.13 -19.25 -18.21
N GLY A 166 -8.44 -20.53 -18.38
CA GLY A 166 -8.02 -21.37 -19.49
C GLY A 166 -6.64 -22.02 -19.26
N GLN A 167 -6.38 -23.13 -19.97
CA GLN A 167 -5.22 -23.98 -19.72
C GLN A 167 -3.88 -23.24 -19.82
N LYS A 168 -3.70 -22.37 -20.82
CA LYS A 168 -2.46 -21.61 -21.04
C LYS A 168 -2.18 -20.69 -19.85
N SER A 169 -3.16 -19.85 -19.47
CA SER A 169 -3.01 -18.88 -18.37
C SER A 169 -2.86 -19.56 -17.01
N MET A 170 -3.56 -20.69 -16.79
CA MET A 170 -3.39 -21.48 -15.58
C MET A 170 -1.95 -22.01 -15.43
N ARG A 171 -1.36 -22.54 -16.51
CA ARG A 171 0.04 -23.00 -16.52
C ARG A 171 1.01 -21.82 -16.27
N GLN A 172 0.78 -20.67 -16.92
CA GLN A 172 1.58 -19.47 -16.70
C GLN A 172 1.48 -18.99 -15.24
N MET A 173 0.28 -18.97 -14.65
CA MET A 173 0.09 -18.59 -13.24
C MET A 173 0.90 -19.51 -12.32
N LEU A 174 0.80 -20.83 -12.48
CA LEU A 174 1.56 -21.80 -11.67
C LEU A 174 3.07 -21.66 -11.85
N LYS A 175 3.54 -21.31 -13.07
CA LYS A 175 4.95 -21.05 -13.35
C LYS A 175 5.39 -19.74 -12.66
N TYR A 176 4.66 -18.63 -12.86
CA TYR A 176 5.12 -17.30 -12.49
C TYR A 176 4.95 -16.97 -11.01
N ILE A 177 4.06 -17.67 -10.28
CA ILE A 177 3.84 -17.40 -8.86
C ILE A 177 5.10 -17.60 -7.99
N ALA A 178 6.04 -18.43 -8.42
CA ALA A 178 7.26 -18.74 -7.69
C ALA A 178 8.52 -18.11 -8.31
N VAL A 179 8.40 -17.45 -9.47
CA VAL A 179 9.54 -16.94 -10.25
C VAL A 179 9.78 -15.46 -9.95
N ASN A 180 10.97 -15.00 -10.24
CA ASN A 180 11.36 -13.59 -10.11
C ASN A 180 10.98 -12.79 -11.36
N ILE A 181 10.85 -11.48 -11.21
CA ILE A 181 10.43 -10.60 -12.31
C ILE A 181 11.49 -10.50 -13.41
N HIS A 182 12.77 -10.63 -13.07
CA HIS A 182 13.88 -10.60 -14.02
C HIS A 182 13.73 -11.70 -15.10
N ASP A 183 13.47 -12.94 -14.68
CA ASP A 183 13.36 -14.06 -15.62
C ASP A 183 12.09 -13.95 -16.48
N VAL A 184 10.98 -13.49 -15.88
CA VAL A 184 9.73 -13.29 -16.64
C VAL A 184 9.87 -12.17 -17.67
N LEU A 185 10.52 -11.05 -17.32
CA LEU A 185 10.73 -9.96 -18.28
C LEU A 185 11.62 -10.38 -19.45
N ASN A 186 12.67 -11.18 -19.19
CA ASN A 186 13.54 -11.72 -20.24
C ASN A 186 12.82 -12.71 -21.20
N GLU A 187 11.66 -13.27 -20.81
CA GLU A 187 10.85 -14.08 -21.73
C GLU A 187 10.07 -13.23 -22.76
N PHE A 188 9.83 -11.94 -22.47
CA PHE A 188 8.96 -11.09 -23.29
C PHE A 188 9.67 -9.90 -23.91
N ILE A 189 10.68 -9.33 -23.28
CA ILE A 189 11.21 -8.01 -23.58
C ILE A 189 12.74 -8.06 -23.68
N ASP A 190 13.28 -7.49 -24.76
CA ASP A 190 14.74 -7.37 -24.96
C ASP A 190 15.29 -6.02 -24.44
N HIS A 191 14.49 -4.95 -24.48
CA HIS A 191 14.89 -3.57 -24.18
C HIS A 191 15.16 -3.35 -22.68
N GLU A 192 16.44 -3.09 -22.31
CA GLU A 192 16.89 -3.03 -20.91
C GLU A 192 16.22 -1.94 -20.07
N HIS A 193 16.04 -0.72 -20.63
CA HIS A 193 15.37 0.36 -19.92
C HIS A 193 13.89 0.03 -19.66
N MET A 194 13.22 -0.57 -20.62
CA MET A 194 11.83 -1.03 -20.45
C MET A 194 11.73 -2.10 -19.36
N LYS A 195 12.66 -3.07 -19.32
CA LYS A 195 12.72 -4.09 -18.26
C LYS A 195 12.91 -3.47 -16.88
N GLY A 196 13.85 -2.52 -16.74
CA GLY A 196 14.08 -1.81 -15.49
C GLY A 196 12.83 -1.06 -15.01
N SER A 197 12.19 -0.33 -15.92
CA SER A 197 10.96 0.44 -15.64
C SER A 197 9.84 -0.43 -15.11
N ILE A 198 9.59 -1.57 -15.75
CA ILE A 198 8.53 -2.50 -15.34
C ILE A 198 8.91 -3.22 -14.04
N ALA A 199 10.18 -3.60 -13.88
CA ALA A 199 10.63 -4.32 -12.69
C ALA A 199 10.47 -3.49 -11.41
N LEU A 200 10.57 -2.15 -11.48
CA LEU A 200 10.38 -1.28 -10.32
C LEU A 200 9.01 -1.51 -9.65
N ASP A 201 7.94 -1.69 -10.44
CA ASP A 201 6.59 -1.94 -9.90
C ASP A 201 6.49 -3.25 -9.11
N ALA A 202 7.37 -4.21 -9.38
CA ALA A 202 7.47 -5.45 -8.61
C ALA A 202 8.18 -5.29 -7.26
N LEU A 203 8.88 -4.18 -7.05
CA LEU A 203 9.82 -4.02 -5.93
C LEU A 203 9.40 -2.95 -4.92
N LEU A 204 8.57 -1.99 -5.35
CA LEU A 204 8.15 -0.86 -4.50
C LEU A 204 7.56 -1.34 -3.17
N GLY A 205 8.11 -0.83 -2.06
CA GLY A 205 7.67 -1.13 -0.70
C GLY A 205 8.06 -2.51 -0.19
N ASN A 206 8.82 -3.29 -0.96
CA ASN A 206 9.28 -4.61 -0.55
C ASN A 206 10.81 -4.68 -0.56
N ARG A 207 11.37 -5.49 0.34
CA ARG A 207 12.82 -5.75 0.38
C ARG A 207 13.19 -6.85 -0.62
N LEU A 208 13.01 -6.54 -1.91
CA LEU A 208 13.22 -7.46 -3.01
C LEU A 208 14.09 -6.81 -4.08
N GLY A 209 14.96 -7.59 -4.72
CA GLY A 209 15.61 -7.25 -5.98
C GLY A 209 14.90 -7.94 -7.16
N PRO A 210 15.17 -7.54 -8.41
CA PRO A 210 14.58 -8.15 -9.59
C PRO A 210 14.75 -9.67 -9.68
N ARG A 211 15.86 -10.20 -9.16
CA ARG A 211 16.18 -11.64 -9.12
C ARG A 211 15.70 -12.35 -7.86
N THR A 212 15.06 -11.64 -6.95
CA THR A 212 14.45 -12.27 -5.77
C THR A 212 13.20 -13.04 -6.17
N ASN A 213 13.12 -14.32 -5.79
CA ASN A 213 11.95 -15.16 -6.05
C ASN A 213 10.69 -14.51 -5.49
N ASN A 214 9.56 -14.77 -6.16
CA ASN A 214 8.23 -14.24 -5.83
C ASN A 214 8.01 -12.74 -6.14
N SER A 215 8.97 -12.01 -6.73
CA SER A 215 8.76 -10.61 -7.09
C SER A 215 7.69 -10.42 -8.17
N VAL A 216 7.33 -11.46 -8.94
CA VAL A 216 6.17 -11.42 -9.85
C VAL A 216 4.84 -11.30 -9.09
N ILE A 217 4.71 -11.88 -7.90
CA ILE A 217 3.47 -11.78 -7.10
C ILE A 217 3.19 -10.31 -6.74
N THR A 218 4.22 -9.56 -6.33
CA THR A 218 4.09 -8.14 -6.00
C THR A 218 3.71 -7.33 -7.23
N PHE A 219 4.29 -7.62 -8.40
CA PHE A 219 3.88 -7.02 -9.66
C PHE A 219 2.40 -7.29 -10.00
N LEU A 220 1.96 -8.55 -9.90
CA LEU A 220 0.56 -8.92 -10.14
C LEU A 220 -0.38 -8.27 -9.10
N HIS A 221 0.07 -8.15 -7.86
CA HIS A 221 -0.68 -7.47 -6.80
C HIS A 221 -0.90 -5.97 -7.13
N GLN A 222 0.12 -5.28 -7.64
CA GLN A 222 0.01 -3.89 -8.10
C GLN A 222 -1.04 -3.71 -9.20
N LEU A 223 -1.20 -4.71 -10.07
CA LEU A 223 -2.16 -4.69 -11.18
C LEU A 223 -3.60 -5.06 -10.79
N THR A 224 -3.90 -5.33 -9.51
CA THR A 224 -5.26 -5.73 -9.09
C THR A 224 -6.23 -4.57 -8.96
N GLY A 225 -5.73 -3.34 -8.80
CA GLY A 225 -6.55 -2.14 -8.65
C GLY A 225 -7.45 -1.86 -9.84
N ASP A 226 -8.54 -1.18 -9.58
CA ASP A 226 -9.55 -0.83 -10.57
C ASP A 226 -10.08 0.58 -10.28
N LEU A 227 -9.46 1.56 -10.91
CA LEU A 227 -9.91 2.95 -10.81
C LEU A 227 -10.73 3.30 -12.06
N ASN A 228 -11.99 3.70 -11.86
CA ASN A 228 -12.91 4.03 -12.95
C ASN A 228 -13.06 2.93 -14.03
N GLY A 229 -12.87 1.66 -13.65
CA GLY A 229 -12.95 0.53 -14.57
C GLY A 229 -11.66 0.22 -15.32
N VAL A 230 -10.59 0.99 -15.10
CA VAL A 230 -9.28 0.77 -15.73
C VAL A 230 -8.33 0.08 -14.76
N GLN A 231 -7.95 -1.14 -15.09
CA GLN A 231 -7.08 -1.97 -14.23
C GLN A 231 -5.65 -1.43 -14.22
N GLY A 232 -5.12 -1.22 -12.99
CA GLY A 232 -3.75 -0.72 -12.78
C GLY A 232 -3.57 0.77 -13.06
N SER A 233 -4.67 1.54 -13.11
CA SER A 233 -4.64 2.99 -13.32
C SER A 233 -4.27 3.74 -12.04
N TYR A 234 -3.68 4.92 -12.21
CA TYR A 234 -3.27 5.85 -11.16
C TYR A 234 -4.11 7.13 -11.20
N ALA A 235 -4.34 7.73 -10.01
CA ALA A 235 -4.98 9.04 -9.90
C ALA A 235 -4.41 9.86 -8.75
N ILE A 236 -4.64 11.18 -8.84
CA ILE A 236 -4.39 12.15 -7.78
C ILE A 236 -5.75 12.67 -7.29
N PRO A 237 -6.12 12.44 -6.02
CA PRO A 237 -7.32 13.04 -5.44
C PRO A 237 -7.19 14.56 -5.36
N GLU A 238 -8.26 15.29 -5.63
CA GLU A 238 -8.33 16.74 -5.44
C GLU A 238 -8.31 17.09 -3.94
N GLY A 239 -7.43 17.97 -3.51
CA GLY A 239 -7.14 18.27 -2.10
C GLY A 239 -6.11 17.32 -1.47
N GLY A 240 -5.42 16.49 -2.29
CA GLY A 240 -4.40 15.53 -1.86
C GLY A 240 -4.99 14.23 -1.30
N MET A 241 -4.12 13.35 -0.79
CA MET A 241 -4.51 12.00 -0.34
C MET A 241 -5.51 11.99 0.82
N SER A 242 -5.46 12.99 1.71
CA SER A 242 -6.43 13.13 2.80
C SER A 242 -7.87 13.28 2.30
N SER A 243 -8.12 13.80 1.11
CA SER A 243 -9.48 13.94 0.60
C SER A 243 -10.16 12.59 0.34
N TYR A 244 -9.39 11.56 -0.07
CA TYR A 244 -9.87 10.19 -0.15
C TYR A 244 -10.28 9.64 1.22
N THR A 245 -9.41 9.78 2.23
CA THR A 245 -9.71 9.27 3.58
C THR A 245 -10.77 10.10 4.29
N LYS A 246 -10.85 11.41 4.05
CA LYS A 246 -11.96 12.27 4.52
C LYS A 246 -13.31 11.89 3.88
N ALA A 247 -13.33 11.46 2.62
CA ALA A 247 -14.54 10.92 2.01
C ALA A 247 -14.97 9.60 2.65
N LEU A 248 -14.03 8.71 2.99
CA LEU A 248 -14.30 7.49 3.75
C LEU A 248 -14.80 7.80 5.17
N GLN A 249 -14.19 8.77 5.84
CA GLN A 249 -14.62 9.24 7.16
C GLN A 249 -16.07 9.72 7.13
N LYS A 250 -16.41 10.64 6.21
CA LYS A 250 -17.77 11.15 6.06
C LYS A 250 -18.77 10.03 5.73
N ALA A 251 -18.38 9.05 4.93
CA ALA A 251 -19.21 7.88 4.65
C ALA A 251 -19.45 7.03 5.90
N ALA A 252 -18.45 6.85 6.76
CA ALA A 252 -18.56 6.15 8.03
C ALA A 252 -19.44 6.92 9.02
N GLU A 253 -19.21 8.22 9.20
CA GLU A 253 -20.00 9.10 10.07
C GLU A 253 -21.47 9.15 9.63
N SER A 254 -21.74 9.24 8.32
CA SER A 254 -23.11 9.22 7.79
C SER A 254 -23.82 7.87 8.01
N ALA A 255 -23.07 6.79 8.22
CA ALA A 255 -23.60 5.48 8.62
C ALA A 255 -23.77 5.35 10.15
N GLY A 256 -23.39 6.35 10.94
CA GLY A 256 -23.55 6.38 12.39
C GLY A 256 -22.30 6.02 13.18
N VAL A 257 -21.11 5.94 12.56
CA VAL A 257 -19.85 5.69 13.25
C VAL A 257 -19.45 6.93 14.05
N LYS A 258 -19.06 6.73 15.32
CA LYS A 258 -18.39 7.76 16.12
C LYS A 258 -16.89 7.61 15.97
N ILE A 259 -16.20 8.70 15.65
CA ILE A 259 -14.75 8.72 15.43
C ILE A 259 -14.10 9.59 16.50
N HIS A 260 -13.17 9.00 17.24
CA HIS A 260 -12.39 9.62 18.30
C HIS A 260 -10.94 9.76 17.83
N THR A 261 -10.53 10.98 17.54
CA THR A 261 -9.12 11.33 17.26
C THR A 261 -8.39 11.71 18.55
N ASN A 262 -7.05 11.77 18.53
CA ASN A 262 -6.22 11.96 19.72
C ASN A 262 -6.55 10.98 20.86
N SER A 263 -6.94 9.75 20.48
CA SER A 263 -7.40 8.71 21.39
C SER A 263 -6.58 7.42 21.23
N PRO A 264 -5.29 7.46 21.57
CA PRO A 264 -4.40 6.30 21.45
C PRO A 264 -4.85 5.18 22.37
N VAL A 265 -4.96 3.99 21.81
CA VAL A 265 -5.32 2.76 22.54
C VAL A 265 -4.05 2.19 23.17
N LYS A 266 -4.09 2.03 24.49
CA LYS A 266 -3.01 1.45 25.27
C LYS A 266 -3.07 -0.08 25.32
N GLN A 267 -4.27 -0.63 25.44
CA GLN A 267 -4.49 -2.06 25.66
C GLN A 267 -5.87 -2.51 25.18
N ILE A 268 -5.96 -3.72 24.67
CA ILE A 268 -7.23 -4.44 24.50
C ILE A 268 -7.59 -5.06 25.86
N ASP A 269 -8.75 -4.67 26.41
CA ASP A 269 -9.19 -5.13 27.73
C ASP A 269 -9.81 -6.54 27.63
N LEU A 270 -9.29 -7.45 28.45
CA LEU A 270 -9.69 -8.86 28.48
C LEU A 270 -10.08 -9.24 29.91
N ASN A 271 -11.11 -10.07 30.06
CA ASN A 271 -11.46 -10.66 31.34
C ASN A 271 -10.54 -11.87 31.69
N GLU A 272 -10.76 -12.48 32.86
CA GLU A 272 -10.01 -13.63 33.32
C GLU A 272 -10.11 -14.87 32.42
N GLU A 273 -11.17 -14.95 31.59
CA GLU A 273 -11.37 -16.00 30.59
C GLU A 273 -10.76 -15.68 29.22
N ASN A 274 -9.96 -14.62 29.13
CA ASN A 274 -9.35 -14.14 27.88
C ASN A 274 -10.37 -13.71 26.81
N LYS A 275 -11.54 -13.20 27.23
CA LYS A 275 -12.57 -12.66 26.34
C LYS A 275 -12.52 -11.13 26.32
N ILE A 276 -12.83 -10.55 25.18
CA ILE A 276 -12.92 -9.10 24.99
C ILE A 276 -13.95 -8.49 25.96
N THR A 277 -13.56 -7.41 26.63
CA THR A 277 -14.45 -6.52 27.41
C THR A 277 -14.44 -5.10 26.86
N GLY A 278 -13.41 -4.74 26.06
CA GLY A 278 -13.30 -3.45 25.42
C GLY A 278 -11.87 -3.01 25.16
N LEU A 279 -11.63 -1.72 25.33
CA LEU A 279 -10.33 -1.06 25.17
C LEU A 279 -10.00 -0.24 26.42
N ILE A 280 -8.70 -0.06 26.67
CA ILE A 280 -8.17 0.92 27.62
C ILE A 280 -7.38 1.93 26.79
N LEU A 281 -7.73 3.21 26.88
CA LEU A 281 -7.00 4.30 26.23
C LEU A 281 -5.76 4.70 27.06
N GLU A 282 -4.82 5.41 26.45
CA GLU A 282 -3.66 5.94 27.17
C GLU A 282 -4.07 6.96 28.25
N SER A 283 -5.22 7.61 28.12
CA SER A 283 -5.83 8.46 29.15
C SER A 283 -6.25 7.70 30.42
N GLY A 284 -6.31 6.36 30.35
CA GLY A 284 -6.87 5.49 31.39
C GLY A 284 -8.38 5.25 31.25
N GLU A 285 -9.05 5.88 30.31
CA GLU A 285 -10.47 5.65 30.03
C GLU A 285 -10.71 4.23 29.53
N LYS A 286 -11.76 3.58 30.05
CA LYS A 286 -12.21 2.27 29.62
C LYS A 286 -13.40 2.40 28.67
N VAL A 287 -13.26 1.85 27.49
CA VAL A 287 -14.31 1.77 26.46
C VAL A 287 -14.84 0.35 26.41
N SER A 288 -16.11 0.15 26.73
CA SER A 288 -16.75 -1.17 26.66
C SER A 288 -17.07 -1.54 25.20
N ALA A 289 -16.70 -2.76 24.79
CA ALA A 289 -17.02 -3.28 23.47
C ALA A 289 -17.23 -4.81 23.51
N ASP A 290 -18.18 -5.30 22.71
CA ASP A 290 -18.43 -6.73 22.52
C ASP A 290 -17.48 -7.34 21.48
N ILE A 291 -17.01 -6.51 20.55
CA ILE A 291 -16.12 -6.88 19.44
C ILE A 291 -15.06 -5.80 19.29
N VAL A 292 -13.82 -6.22 19.10
CA VAL A 292 -12.71 -5.33 18.77
C VAL A 292 -12.19 -5.65 17.37
N VAL A 293 -11.98 -4.62 16.55
CA VAL A 293 -11.43 -4.75 15.20
C VAL A 293 -10.15 -3.92 15.11
N SER A 294 -9.01 -4.56 14.91
CA SER A 294 -7.73 -3.87 14.79
C SER A 294 -7.39 -3.59 13.33
N GLY A 295 -7.18 -2.32 13.01
CA GLY A 295 -6.69 -1.83 11.72
C GLY A 295 -5.19 -1.57 11.67
N ILE A 296 -4.50 -1.67 12.82
CA ILE A 296 -3.05 -1.57 12.90
C ILE A 296 -2.37 -2.89 12.54
N ASP A 297 -1.05 -2.92 12.51
CA ASP A 297 -0.32 -4.12 12.13
C ASP A 297 -0.47 -5.27 13.14
N PRO A 298 -0.31 -6.54 12.70
CA PRO A 298 -0.49 -7.71 13.55
C PRO A 298 0.47 -7.76 14.74
N ARG A 299 1.72 -7.28 14.57
CA ARG A 299 2.71 -7.31 15.64
C ARG A 299 2.33 -6.34 16.76
N SER A 300 2.00 -5.10 16.42
CA SER A 300 1.49 -4.12 17.39
C SER A 300 0.21 -4.59 18.06
N THR A 301 -0.72 -5.17 17.30
CA THR A 301 -1.97 -5.71 17.87
C THR A 301 -1.71 -6.78 18.92
N PHE A 302 -0.92 -7.79 18.59
CA PHE A 302 -0.78 -8.97 19.46
C PHE A 302 0.33 -8.84 20.49
N MET A 303 1.45 -8.18 20.17
CA MET A 303 2.58 -8.06 21.10
C MET A 303 2.41 -6.88 22.05
N SER A 304 1.84 -5.76 21.59
CA SER A 304 1.68 -4.55 22.41
C SER A 304 0.30 -4.47 23.04
N LEU A 305 -0.78 -4.53 22.24
CA LEU A 305 -2.12 -4.26 22.77
C LEU A 305 -2.77 -5.46 23.49
N VAL A 306 -2.60 -6.68 22.98
CA VAL A 306 -3.08 -7.92 23.65
C VAL A 306 -2.09 -8.37 24.73
N GLY A 307 -0.82 -8.31 24.43
CA GLY A 307 0.29 -8.80 25.25
C GLY A 307 0.52 -10.31 25.12
N PRO A 308 1.79 -10.75 25.02
CA PRO A 308 2.17 -12.15 24.78
C PRO A 308 1.63 -13.14 25.84
N LYS A 309 1.42 -12.67 27.08
CA LYS A 309 0.92 -13.49 28.19
C LYS A 309 -0.49 -14.04 27.95
N ASN A 310 -1.29 -13.40 27.10
CA ASN A 310 -2.66 -13.76 26.77
C ASN A 310 -2.76 -14.63 25.52
N LEU A 311 -1.62 -15.07 24.96
CA LEU A 311 -1.52 -15.82 23.72
C LEU A 311 -0.75 -17.12 23.91
N GLU A 312 -1.08 -18.14 23.13
CA GLU A 312 -0.30 -19.37 23.07
C GLU A 312 1.10 -19.10 22.54
N SER A 313 2.14 -19.73 23.12
CA SER A 313 3.55 -19.49 22.75
C SER A 313 3.82 -19.69 21.26
N HIS A 314 3.19 -20.68 20.63
CA HIS A 314 3.38 -20.92 19.20
C HIS A 314 2.77 -19.81 18.33
N TYR A 315 1.69 -19.16 18.79
CA TYR A 315 1.09 -18.01 18.11
C TYR A 315 1.99 -16.78 18.24
N VAL A 316 2.50 -16.51 19.45
CA VAL A 316 3.50 -15.47 19.73
C VAL A 316 4.69 -15.61 18.78
N HIS A 317 5.25 -16.83 18.66
CA HIS A 317 6.36 -17.10 17.77
C HIS A 317 6.03 -16.80 16.30
N LYS A 318 4.86 -17.22 15.82
CA LYS A 318 4.44 -16.93 14.43
C LYS A 318 4.30 -15.44 14.16
N VAL A 319 3.67 -14.68 15.07
CA VAL A 319 3.49 -13.24 14.92
C VAL A 319 4.83 -12.49 14.96
N SER A 320 5.72 -12.88 15.88
CA SER A 320 7.07 -12.30 16.00
C SER A 320 7.91 -12.53 14.73
N ASN A 321 7.66 -13.61 14.01
CA ASN A 321 8.37 -13.97 12.79
C ASN A 321 7.77 -13.36 11.51
N ILE A 322 6.67 -12.59 11.59
CA ILE A 322 6.20 -11.82 10.45
C ILE A 322 7.31 -10.84 10.05
N ARG A 323 7.80 -10.95 8.82
CA ARG A 323 8.81 -10.01 8.32
C ARG A 323 8.15 -8.68 8.02
N MET A 324 8.66 -7.62 8.70
CA MET A 324 8.10 -6.26 8.66
C MET A 324 9.25 -5.25 8.54
N ARG A 325 10.18 -5.50 7.62
CA ARG A 325 11.33 -4.61 7.43
C ARG A 325 11.04 -3.65 6.30
N GLY A 326 10.88 -2.38 6.62
CA GLY A 326 10.79 -1.29 5.65
C GLY A 326 12.05 -1.22 4.79
N ASN A 327 11.86 -0.83 3.54
CA ASN A 327 12.94 -0.72 2.55
C ASN A 327 12.76 0.54 1.68
N THR A 328 12.02 1.51 2.19
CA THR A 328 11.59 2.66 1.39
C THR A 328 11.51 3.90 2.24
N SER A 329 12.17 4.96 1.78
CA SER A 329 12.08 6.31 2.32
C SER A 329 11.09 7.16 1.52
N LYS A 330 10.66 8.26 2.11
CA LYS A 330 9.77 9.23 1.48
C LYS A 330 10.45 10.59 1.41
N LEU A 331 10.71 11.06 0.17
CA LEU A 331 11.28 12.38 -0.07
C LEU A 331 10.17 13.37 -0.41
N HIS A 332 10.22 14.55 0.20
CA HIS A 332 9.37 15.68 -0.08
C HIS A 332 10.20 16.93 -0.35
N LEU A 333 9.83 17.66 -1.41
CA LEU A 333 10.43 18.95 -1.76
C LEU A 333 9.33 20.00 -1.93
N ALA A 334 9.51 21.15 -1.29
CA ALA A 334 8.84 22.39 -1.64
C ALA A 334 9.70 23.12 -2.67
N LEU A 335 9.12 23.49 -3.81
CA LEU A 335 9.83 24.06 -4.95
C LEU A 335 9.27 25.43 -5.30
N SER A 336 10.16 26.41 -5.55
CA SER A 336 9.82 27.78 -6.00
C SER A 336 9.43 27.86 -7.50
N GLY A 337 9.48 26.75 -8.23
CA GLY A 337 9.15 26.66 -9.63
C GLY A 337 9.03 25.21 -10.09
N LEU A 338 8.64 25.02 -11.37
CA LEU A 338 8.52 23.70 -11.96
C LEU A 338 9.89 23.21 -12.48
N PRO A 339 10.39 22.04 -12.02
CA PRO A 339 11.65 21.49 -12.51
C PRO A 339 11.51 21.00 -13.96
N LYS A 340 12.63 20.95 -14.69
CA LYS A 340 12.70 20.44 -16.06
C LYS A 340 13.48 19.13 -16.08
N PHE A 341 12.78 18.02 -16.19
CA PHE A 341 13.42 16.72 -16.35
C PHE A 341 13.91 16.50 -17.78
N LYS A 342 15.12 15.94 -17.93
CA LYS A 342 15.68 15.57 -19.24
C LYS A 342 14.76 14.56 -19.92
N GLY A 343 14.45 14.79 -21.19
CA GLY A 343 13.61 13.90 -22.01
C GLY A 343 12.13 13.87 -21.63
N VAL A 344 11.67 14.78 -20.74
CA VAL A 344 10.26 14.87 -20.35
C VAL A 344 9.68 16.19 -20.82
N GLU A 345 8.63 16.12 -21.62
CA GLU A 345 7.90 17.30 -22.08
C GLU A 345 7.18 17.99 -20.91
N SER A 346 7.03 19.31 -20.98
CA SER A 346 6.37 20.07 -19.89
C SER A 346 4.93 19.61 -19.62
N GLY A 347 4.23 19.12 -20.65
CA GLY A 347 2.88 18.57 -20.53
C GLY A 347 2.80 17.23 -19.79
N ASP A 348 3.91 16.50 -19.75
CA ASP A 348 3.98 15.17 -19.15
C ASP A 348 4.48 15.17 -17.68
N LEU A 349 4.95 16.30 -17.16
CA LEU A 349 5.47 16.43 -15.78
C LEU A 349 4.42 16.16 -14.69
N GLY A 350 3.15 16.21 -15.04
CA GLY A 350 2.04 15.86 -14.13
C GLY A 350 1.79 14.35 -14.00
N HIS A 351 2.48 13.52 -14.76
CA HIS A 351 2.36 12.08 -14.74
C HIS A 351 3.27 11.45 -13.66
N ARG A 352 3.19 10.14 -13.49
CA ARG A 352 4.09 9.37 -12.65
C ARG A 352 5.45 9.25 -13.30
N ILE A 353 6.49 9.80 -12.69
CA ILE A 353 7.86 9.76 -13.19
C ILE A 353 8.63 8.72 -12.40
N ILE A 354 9.43 7.87 -13.06
CA ILE A 354 10.25 6.86 -12.41
C ILE A 354 11.70 6.91 -12.88
N ASN A 355 12.61 6.57 -11.97
CA ASN A 355 14.03 6.37 -12.24
C ASN A 355 14.40 4.89 -12.00
N ALA A 356 14.43 4.11 -13.08
CA ALA A 356 14.77 2.69 -13.07
C ALA A 356 15.35 2.26 -14.44
N PRO A 357 16.56 2.74 -14.80
CA PRO A 357 17.11 2.63 -16.16
C PRO A 357 17.46 1.19 -16.58
N SER A 358 17.57 0.24 -15.65
CA SER A 358 17.78 -1.18 -15.96
C SER A 358 17.49 -2.07 -14.77
N MET A 359 17.28 -3.38 -15.02
CA MET A 359 17.17 -4.37 -13.94
C MET A 359 18.50 -4.50 -13.14
N LYS A 360 19.64 -4.30 -13.80
CA LYS A 360 20.94 -4.29 -13.10
C LYS A 360 21.04 -3.15 -12.10
N TYR A 361 20.57 -1.96 -12.46
CA TYR A 361 20.52 -0.80 -11.55
C TYR A 361 19.71 -1.11 -10.29
N LEU A 362 18.53 -1.71 -10.46
CA LEU A 362 17.66 -2.12 -9.35
C LEU A 362 18.30 -3.21 -8.46
N GLU A 363 18.99 -4.18 -9.07
CA GLU A 363 19.65 -5.26 -8.33
C GLU A 363 20.82 -4.73 -7.49
N LEU A 364 21.65 -3.87 -8.06
CA LEU A 364 22.78 -3.25 -7.34
C LEU A 364 22.30 -2.41 -6.16
N ALA A 365 21.25 -1.59 -6.36
CA ALA A 365 20.67 -0.82 -5.26
C ALA A 365 20.11 -1.73 -4.15
N HIS A 366 19.49 -2.87 -4.52
CA HIS A 366 19.02 -3.85 -3.56
C HIS A 366 20.15 -4.54 -2.80
N ASP A 367 21.27 -4.85 -3.47
CA ASP A 367 22.39 -5.54 -2.86
C ASP A 367 22.97 -4.77 -1.67
N HIS A 368 23.08 -3.46 -1.74
CA HIS A 368 23.52 -2.61 -0.62
C HIS A 368 22.64 -2.81 0.64
N THR A 369 21.34 -2.98 0.48
CA THR A 369 20.43 -3.17 1.62
C THR A 369 20.66 -4.45 2.41
N LYS A 370 21.29 -5.46 1.79
CA LYS A 370 21.62 -6.73 2.45
C LYS A 370 22.71 -6.55 3.50
N TYR A 371 23.54 -5.52 3.33
CA TYR A 371 24.65 -5.17 4.22
C TYR A 371 24.34 -3.98 5.13
N GLY A 372 23.09 -3.50 5.14
CA GLY A 372 22.69 -2.33 5.91
C GLY A 372 23.28 -1.02 5.36
N GLU A 373 23.39 -0.93 4.05
CA GLU A 373 23.91 0.23 3.33
C GLU A 373 22.86 0.75 2.35
N CYS A 374 22.94 2.02 1.95
CA CYS A 374 22.19 2.60 0.84
C CYS A 374 23.13 2.76 -0.36
N SER A 375 22.61 2.51 -1.55
CA SER A 375 23.32 2.83 -2.79
C SER A 375 23.35 4.35 -2.99
N ASP A 376 24.37 4.86 -3.67
CA ASP A 376 24.39 6.24 -4.16
C ASP A 376 23.39 6.47 -5.30
N GLN A 377 22.93 5.38 -5.92
CA GLN A 377 21.94 5.38 -6.99
C GLN A 377 20.67 4.67 -6.53
N LEU A 378 19.67 5.44 -6.13
CA LEU A 378 18.43 4.93 -5.55
C LEU A 378 17.30 4.97 -6.58
N PRO A 379 16.56 3.86 -6.77
CA PRO A 379 15.35 3.86 -7.59
C PRO A 379 14.27 4.75 -6.97
N MET A 380 13.62 5.56 -7.81
CA MET A 380 12.61 6.52 -7.34
C MET A 380 11.33 6.44 -8.16
N GLU A 381 10.20 6.62 -7.47
CA GLU A 381 8.91 6.96 -8.04
C GLU A 381 8.57 8.39 -7.63
N ILE A 382 8.36 9.28 -8.59
CA ILE A 382 8.27 10.73 -8.38
C ILE A 382 6.90 11.23 -8.90
N ILE A 383 6.27 12.13 -8.16
CA ILE A 383 5.10 12.89 -8.61
C ILE A 383 5.25 14.38 -8.26
N ILE A 384 4.60 15.23 -9.07
CA ILE A 384 4.46 16.67 -8.83
C ILE A 384 2.96 17.00 -8.81
N PRO A 385 2.24 16.61 -7.73
CA PRO A 385 0.78 16.64 -7.71
C PRO A 385 0.20 18.05 -7.84
N SER A 386 0.94 19.09 -7.46
CA SER A 386 0.57 20.50 -7.59
C SER A 386 0.45 20.98 -9.05
N ILE A 387 0.85 20.18 -10.04
CA ILE A 387 0.56 20.47 -11.44
C ILE A 387 -0.94 20.38 -11.70
N HIS A 388 -1.58 19.35 -11.17
CA HIS A 388 -3.01 19.09 -11.31
C HIS A 388 -3.85 19.76 -10.22
N ASP A 389 -3.32 19.83 -8.99
CA ASP A 389 -4.01 20.41 -7.84
C ASP A 389 -3.26 21.62 -7.28
N LYS A 390 -3.72 22.80 -7.67
CA LYS A 390 -3.11 24.08 -7.28
C LYS A 390 -3.28 24.42 -5.80
N SER A 391 -4.12 23.68 -5.06
CA SER A 391 -4.31 23.87 -3.61
C SER A 391 -3.15 23.34 -2.77
N LEU A 392 -2.22 22.60 -3.38
CA LEU A 392 -1.12 21.93 -2.70
C LEU A 392 0.15 22.79 -2.55
N ALA A 393 0.24 23.93 -3.26
CA ALA A 393 1.39 24.83 -3.17
C ALA A 393 0.98 26.28 -3.43
N PRO A 394 1.76 27.27 -2.98
CA PRO A 394 1.54 28.68 -3.32
C PRO A 394 1.57 28.91 -4.84
N LYS A 395 0.96 30.01 -5.29
CA LYS A 395 0.87 30.35 -6.73
C LYS A 395 2.26 30.42 -7.39
N GLY A 396 2.48 29.63 -8.44
CA GLY A 396 3.74 29.55 -9.17
C GLY A 396 4.77 28.62 -8.51
N HIS A 397 4.47 28.07 -7.35
CA HIS A 397 5.28 27.10 -6.64
C HIS A 397 4.74 25.68 -6.83
N HIS A 398 5.56 24.67 -6.48
CA HIS A 398 5.20 23.27 -6.62
C HIS A 398 5.64 22.44 -5.44
N VAL A 399 5.04 21.26 -5.29
CA VAL A 399 5.52 20.20 -4.41
C VAL A 399 5.91 18.99 -5.24
N LEU A 400 7.07 18.40 -4.92
CA LEU A 400 7.51 17.12 -5.44
C LEU A 400 7.51 16.11 -4.31
N SER A 401 7.00 14.92 -4.58
CA SER A 401 7.02 13.81 -3.63
C SER A 401 7.57 12.57 -4.32
N ALA A 402 8.56 11.93 -3.70
CA ALA A 402 9.15 10.71 -4.22
C ALA A 402 9.13 9.56 -3.21
N ILE A 403 8.86 8.37 -3.70
CA ILE A 403 9.15 7.11 -3.01
C ILE A 403 10.56 6.71 -3.43
N VAL A 404 11.46 6.61 -2.45
CA VAL A 404 12.86 6.23 -2.65
C VAL A 404 13.01 4.78 -2.20
N ASN A 405 13.20 3.87 -3.14
CA ASN A 405 13.29 2.44 -2.84
C ASN A 405 14.73 2.04 -2.47
N ASN A 406 14.89 0.89 -1.80
CA ASN A 406 16.17 0.34 -1.35
C ASN A 406 16.90 1.20 -0.28
N THR A 407 16.12 1.77 0.63
CA THR A 407 16.59 2.42 1.85
C THR A 407 16.19 1.53 3.04
N ALA A 408 17.13 0.69 3.50
CA ALA A 408 16.85 -0.33 4.50
C ALA A 408 16.44 0.28 5.86
N TYR A 409 15.51 -0.38 6.56
CA TYR A 409 15.07 0.01 7.92
C TYR A 409 16.26 0.10 8.90
N GLU A 410 17.16 -0.87 8.86
CA GLU A 410 18.38 -0.87 9.65
C GLU A 410 19.59 -0.56 8.76
N LEU A 411 20.23 0.57 9.02
CA LEU A 411 21.50 0.93 8.42
C LEU A 411 22.64 0.65 9.39
N LYS A 412 23.80 0.27 8.87
CA LYS A 412 25.03 -0.05 9.62
C LYS A 412 25.46 1.09 10.54
N ASP A 413 25.38 2.33 10.05
CA ASP A 413 25.75 3.53 10.80
C ASP A 413 24.55 4.22 11.51
N GLY A 414 23.36 3.64 11.37
CA GLY A 414 22.10 4.21 11.88
C GLY A 414 21.56 5.38 11.06
N TRP A 415 20.25 5.59 11.12
CA TRP A 415 19.58 6.66 10.37
C TRP A 415 19.92 8.07 10.88
N GLU A 416 20.21 8.23 12.15
CA GLU A 416 20.63 9.53 12.73
C GLU A 416 21.84 10.14 12.00
N LYS A 417 22.80 9.30 11.57
CA LYS A 417 23.98 9.72 10.82
C LYS A 417 23.77 9.69 9.31
N SER A 418 22.91 8.79 8.82
CA SER A 418 22.79 8.51 7.39
C SER A 418 21.73 9.32 6.70
N ASN A 419 20.73 9.87 7.42
CA ASN A 419 19.59 10.57 6.81
C ASN A 419 20.02 11.71 5.89
N SER A 420 20.91 12.59 6.36
CA SER A 420 21.43 13.71 5.56
C SER A 420 22.25 13.26 4.35
N VAL A 421 22.98 12.16 4.46
CA VAL A 421 23.78 11.58 3.35
C VAL A 421 22.85 11.02 2.29
N VAL A 422 21.84 10.25 2.70
CA VAL A 422 20.84 9.68 1.77
C VAL A 422 20.00 10.78 1.12
N LEU A 423 19.61 11.82 1.88
CA LEU A 423 18.94 12.99 1.32
C LEU A 423 19.80 13.65 0.23
N GLU A 424 21.07 13.91 0.53
CA GLU A 424 21.98 14.55 -0.45
C GLU A 424 22.16 13.67 -1.69
N SER A 425 22.29 12.34 -1.54
CA SER A 425 22.34 11.41 -2.67
C SER A 425 21.07 11.51 -3.53
N CYS A 426 19.87 11.59 -2.90
CA CYS A 426 18.62 11.80 -3.64
C CYS A 426 18.61 13.14 -4.38
N LEU A 427 19.07 14.22 -3.76
CA LEU A 427 19.11 15.54 -4.38
C LEU A 427 20.12 15.62 -5.52
N ASN A 428 21.26 14.94 -5.41
CA ASN A 428 22.26 14.82 -6.49
C ASN A 428 21.68 14.09 -7.70
N GLN A 429 20.99 12.95 -7.47
CA GLN A 429 20.31 12.23 -8.53
C GLN A 429 19.21 13.06 -9.22
N LEU A 430 18.43 13.80 -8.42
CA LEU A 430 17.41 14.71 -8.98
C LEU A 430 18.05 15.82 -9.81
N GLU A 431 19.18 16.37 -9.40
CA GLU A 431 19.95 17.37 -10.17
C GLU A 431 20.48 16.80 -11.49
N GLU A 432 20.90 15.53 -11.51
CA GLU A 432 21.31 14.85 -12.75
C GLU A 432 20.15 14.67 -13.73
N MET A 433 18.97 14.30 -13.20
CA MET A 433 17.75 14.09 -14.00
C MET A 433 17.06 15.40 -14.40
N ALA A 434 17.10 16.41 -13.54
CA ALA A 434 16.44 17.70 -13.69
C ALA A 434 17.42 18.84 -13.34
N PRO A 435 18.35 19.22 -14.24
CA PRO A 435 19.37 20.23 -13.96
C PRO A 435 18.78 21.55 -13.49
N GLY A 436 19.31 22.07 -12.37
CA GLY A 436 18.85 23.29 -11.72
C GLY A 436 17.74 23.09 -10.69
N ILE A 437 17.30 21.85 -10.44
CA ILE A 437 16.24 21.59 -9.43
C ILE A 437 16.71 21.99 -8.02
N LYS A 438 17.99 21.80 -7.67
CA LYS A 438 18.54 22.21 -6.36
C LYS A 438 18.31 23.72 -6.12
N GLY A 439 18.43 24.54 -7.15
CA GLY A 439 18.17 25.98 -7.06
C GLY A 439 16.69 26.36 -6.88
N LEU A 440 15.77 25.44 -7.09
CA LEU A 440 14.34 25.63 -6.87
C LEU A 440 13.89 25.18 -5.47
N ILE A 441 14.72 24.47 -4.70
CA ILE A 441 14.32 23.89 -3.42
C ILE A 441 14.15 24.99 -2.36
N VAL A 442 12.94 25.12 -1.83
CA VAL A 442 12.61 25.97 -0.68
C VAL A 442 12.76 25.16 0.62
N HIS A 443 12.35 23.91 0.61
CA HIS A 443 12.47 22.98 1.73
C HIS A 443 12.56 21.54 1.24
N ALA A 444 13.32 20.71 1.96
CA ALA A 444 13.48 19.29 1.68
C ALA A 444 13.35 18.46 2.97
N GLU A 445 12.63 17.35 2.88
CA GLU A 445 12.46 16.39 3.98
C GLU A 445 12.62 14.97 3.42
N LEU A 446 13.39 14.13 4.11
CA LEU A 446 13.46 12.69 3.86
C LEU A 446 12.99 11.94 5.10
N LEU A 447 11.84 11.27 5.00
CA LEU A 447 11.36 10.33 6.01
C LEU A 447 12.00 8.97 5.73
N SER A 448 12.83 8.51 6.64
CA SER A 448 13.38 7.15 6.62
C SER A 448 12.30 6.12 6.98
N PRO A 449 12.54 4.81 6.78
CA PRO A 449 11.63 3.79 7.29
C PRO A 449 11.40 3.87 8.81
N LYS A 450 12.37 4.36 9.59
CA LYS A 450 12.20 4.59 11.04
C LYS A 450 11.28 5.78 11.33
N ASP A 451 11.46 6.89 10.59
CA ASP A 451 10.58 8.05 10.73
C ASP A 451 9.13 7.68 10.34
N ILE A 452 8.95 6.83 9.31
CA ILE A 452 7.63 6.30 8.93
C ILE A 452 7.04 5.44 10.06
N GLU A 453 7.84 4.61 10.73
CA GLU A 453 7.38 3.85 11.90
C GLU A 453 6.94 4.77 13.03
N GLU A 454 7.75 5.76 13.36
CA GLU A 454 7.47 6.70 14.46
C GLU A 454 6.26 7.59 14.16
N GLU A 455 6.17 8.15 12.94
CA GLU A 455 5.08 9.07 12.57
C GLU A 455 3.73 8.36 12.42
N TYR A 456 3.72 7.12 11.90
CA TYR A 456 2.49 6.39 11.56
C TYR A 456 2.20 5.19 12.46
N GLY A 457 3.07 4.85 13.41
CA GLY A 457 2.90 3.71 14.31
C GLY A 457 2.92 2.35 13.60
N ILE A 458 3.75 2.19 12.56
CA ILE A 458 3.76 1.00 11.71
C ILE A 458 5.06 0.24 11.90
N THR A 459 4.98 -0.95 12.48
CA THR A 459 6.17 -1.76 12.80
C THR A 459 7.12 -1.88 11.61
N GLY A 460 8.37 -1.49 11.84
CA GLY A 460 9.46 -1.57 10.86
C GLY A 460 9.32 -0.61 9.69
N GLY A 461 8.43 0.40 9.73
CA GLY A 461 8.13 1.27 8.62
C GLY A 461 7.58 0.53 7.38
N GLN A 462 7.06 -0.70 7.56
CA GLN A 462 6.60 -1.55 6.47
C GLN A 462 5.13 -1.28 6.15
N TRP A 463 4.89 -0.48 5.12
CA TRP A 463 3.55 0.02 4.78
C TRP A 463 2.50 -1.04 4.38
N HIS A 464 2.93 -2.28 4.08
CA HIS A 464 2.01 -3.39 3.87
C HIS A 464 1.64 -4.12 5.17
N HIS A 465 2.14 -3.69 6.34
CA HIS A 465 1.99 -4.38 7.63
C HIS A 465 2.50 -5.83 7.60
N GLY A 466 3.59 -6.05 6.91
CA GLY A 466 4.24 -7.33 6.61
C GLY A 466 4.60 -7.44 5.13
N GLU A 467 5.81 -7.94 4.83
CA GLU A 467 6.30 -8.07 3.45
C GLU A 467 5.32 -8.88 2.59
N LEU A 468 5.18 -8.51 1.31
CA LEU A 468 4.35 -9.24 0.34
C LEU A 468 5.18 -10.35 -0.32
N THR A 469 5.51 -11.37 0.47
CA THR A 469 6.21 -12.57 0.00
C THR A 469 5.26 -13.76 0.02
N PHE A 470 5.56 -14.82 -0.73
CA PHE A 470 4.66 -15.95 -0.92
C PHE A 470 4.16 -16.57 0.39
N ASP A 471 5.03 -16.68 1.39
CA ASP A 471 4.73 -17.22 2.71
C ASP A 471 3.96 -16.23 3.63
N GLN A 472 3.79 -14.98 3.20
CA GLN A 472 3.00 -13.94 3.86
C GLN A 472 1.90 -13.37 2.94
N PHE A 473 1.35 -14.22 2.05
CA PHE A 473 0.39 -13.79 1.04
C PHE A 473 -0.84 -14.72 0.99
N LEU A 474 -1.96 -14.23 0.44
CA LEU A 474 -3.22 -14.97 0.33
C LEU A 474 -3.65 -15.62 1.66
N MET A 475 -3.81 -16.96 1.65
CA MET A 475 -4.25 -17.76 2.79
C MET A 475 -3.21 -17.91 3.91
N LEU A 476 -2.01 -17.38 3.70
CA LEU A 476 -0.92 -17.40 4.67
C LEU A 476 -0.78 -16.07 5.44
N ARG A 477 -1.56 -15.03 5.08
CA ARG A 477 -1.50 -13.69 5.68
C ARG A 477 -2.61 -13.44 6.69
N PRO A 478 -2.36 -12.95 7.93
CA PRO A 478 -1.05 -12.57 8.51
C PRO A 478 -0.18 -13.77 8.85
N ILE A 479 -0.76 -14.91 9.19
CA ILE A 479 -0.11 -16.18 9.50
C ILE A 479 -0.97 -17.35 9.03
N PRO A 480 -0.38 -18.51 8.72
CA PRO A 480 -1.13 -19.70 8.31
C PRO A 480 -2.23 -20.06 9.30
N GLY A 481 -3.46 -20.29 8.78
CA GLY A 481 -4.63 -20.67 9.56
C GLY A 481 -5.42 -19.50 10.18
N LYS A 482 -4.99 -18.24 9.97
CA LYS A 482 -5.65 -17.04 10.50
C LYS A 482 -5.92 -15.96 9.43
N ALA A 483 -6.05 -16.39 8.18
CA ALA A 483 -6.31 -15.47 7.06
C ALA A 483 -7.79 -15.02 6.95
N GLN A 484 -8.69 -15.54 7.78
CA GLN A 484 -10.12 -15.23 7.78
C GLN A 484 -10.48 -14.07 8.71
N TYR A 485 -9.53 -13.16 8.96
CA TYR A 485 -9.62 -11.95 9.79
C TYR A 485 -9.78 -12.18 11.29
N ASN A 486 -10.20 -13.36 11.76
CA ASN A 486 -10.33 -13.69 13.17
C ASN A 486 -8.97 -13.97 13.83
N SER A 487 -8.88 -13.71 15.12
CA SER A 487 -7.71 -13.99 15.96
C SER A 487 -7.92 -15.25 16.84
N PRO A 488 -6.91 -15.67 17.65
CA PRO A 488 -7.12 -16.64 18.72
C PRO A 488 -8.03 -16.12 19.83
N ILE A 489 -8.04 -14.81 20.08
CA ILE A 489 -8.92 -14.17 21.07
C ILE A 489 -10.31 -14.07 20.44
N GLU A 490 -11.31 -14.59 21.14
CA GLU A 490 -12.71 -14.51 20.70
C GLU A 490 -13.14 -13.05 20.54
N SER A 491 -13.86 -12.75 19.46
CA SER A 491 -14.35 -11.40 19.13
C SER A 491 -13.26 -10.34 18.83
N LEU A 492 -11.98 -10.74 18.66
CA LEU A 492 -10.92 -9.87 18.13
C LEU A 492 -10.67 -10.20 16.66
N TYR A 493 -10.77 -9.17 15.81
CA TYR A 493 -10.56 -9.25 14.36
C TYR A 493 -9.48 -8.30 13.89
N LEU A 494 -8.88 -8.61 12.74
CA LEU A 494 -7.94 -7.73 12.03
C LEU A 494 -8.58 -7.23 10.74
N CYS A 495 -8.44 -5.94 10.44
CA CYS A 495 -8.93 -5.35 9.19
C CYS A 495 -7.89 -4.52 8.43
N GLY A 496 -6.67 -4.41 8.99
CA GLY A 496 -5.59 -3.62 8.39
C GLY A 496 -4.87 -4.31 7.22
N ALA A 497 -3.86 -3.64 6.67
CA ALA A 497 -3.03 -4.12 5.57
C ALA A 497 -2.28 -5.42 5.90
N GLY A 498 -2.08 -5.73 7.19
CA GLY A 498 -1.54 -7.01 7.66
C GLY A 498 -2.44 -8.22 7.40
N SER A 499 -3.71 -8.03 7.05
CA SER A 499 -4.65 -9.09 6.71
C SER A 499 -4.75 -9.30 5.20
N HIS A 500 -5.39 -10.39 4.77
CA HIS A 500 -5.74 -10.60 3.35
C HIS A 500 -6.55 -9.40 2.80
N PRO A 501 -6.31 -8.93 1.59
CA PRO A 501 -5.33 -9.39 0.60
C PRO A 501 -3.92 -8.82 0.75
N GLY A 502 -3.68 -7.92 1.67
CA GLY A 502 -2.41 -7.25 1.87
C GLY A 502 -2.53 -5.73 1.78
N GLY A 503 -1.39 -5.05 1.73
CA GLY A 503 -1.30 -3.61 1.60
C GLY A 503 -1.66 -3.10 0.21
N GLY A 504 -1.82 -1.82 0.11
CA GLY A 504 -2.40 -1.07 -0.99
C GLY A 504 -3.61 -0.29 -0.52
N ILE A 505 -4.08 0.69 -1.30
CA ILE A 505 -5.20 1.55 -0.88
C ILE A 505 -6.54 0.94 -1.34
N MET A 506 -6.70 -0.38 -1.17
CA MET A 506 -7.83 -1.14 -1.70
C MET A 506 -9.12 -0.98 -0.90
N GLY A 507 -9.02 -0.88 0.43
CA GLY A 507 -10.16 -0.98 1.33
C GLY A 507 -10.73 -2.40 1.47
N LEU A 508 -10.17 -3.38 0.73
CA LEU A 508 -10.69 -4.75 0.67
C LEU A 508 -10.52 -5.51 1.97
N ALA A 509 -9.39 -5.32 2.68
CA ALA A 509 -9.19 -5.94 3.99
C ALA A 509 -10.28 -5.49 4.98
N GLY A 510 -10.57 -4.19 5.01
CA GLY A 510 -11.64 -3.63 5.85
C GLY A 510 -13.02 -4.17 5.50
N ARG A 511 -13.40 -4.16 4.21
CA ARG A 511 -14.70 -4.69 3.75
C ARG A 511 -14.85 -6.18 4.04
N ASN A 512 -13.83 -6.97 3.77
CA ASN A 512 -13.90 -8.41 3.95
C ASN A 512 -13.96 -8.78 5.44
N ALA A 513 -13.20 -8.09 6.31
CA ALA A 513 -13.30 -8.25 7.77
C ALA A 513 -14.71 -7.93 8.27
N ALA A 514 -15.30 -6.81 7.83
CA ALA A 514 -16.67 -6.46 8.16
C ALA A 514 -17.66 -7.55 7.72
N ASN A 515 -17.53 -8.07 6.49
CA ASN A 515 -18.42 -9.13 5.98
C ASN A 515 -18.28 -10.44 6.78
N GLU A 516 -17.07 -10.81 7.25
CA GLU A 516 -16.88 -11.98 8.11
C GLU A 516 -17.56 -11.79 9.48
N ILE A 517 -17.43 -10.60 10.09
CA ILE A 517 -18.11 -10.26 11.35
C ILE A 517 -19.61 -10.31 11.16
N ILE A 518 -20.14 -9.64 10.14
CA ILE A 518 -21.59 -9.62 9.82
C ILE A 518 -22.11 -11.03 9.62
N SER A 519 -21.38 -11.89 8.91
CA SER A 519 -21.79 -13.28 8.67
C SER A 519 -21.77 -14.16 9.92
N LYS A 520 -20.86 -13.90 10.86
CA LYS A 520 -20.76 -14.66 12.12
C LYS A 520 -21.84 -14.25 13.12
N GLU A 521 -22.20 -12.98 13.10
CA GLU A 521 -23.20 -12.38 14.00
C GLU A 521 -24.64 -12.42 13.43
N SER A 522 -24.83 -13.08 12.28
CA SER A 522 -26.15 -13.32 11.66
C SER A 522 -26.80 -14.57 12.20
#